data_f63afef7af4a026dbaa86e02b4713dc1
#
_entry.id   f63afef7af4a026dbaa86e02b4713dc1
#
_cell.length_a   1.000
_cell.length_b   1.000
_cell.length_c   1.000
_cell.angle_alpha   90.00
_cell.angle_beta   90.00
_cell.angle_gamma   90.00
#
_symmetry.space_group_name_H-M   'P 1'
#
loop_
_entity.id
_entity.type
_entity.pdbx_description
1 polymer ?
#
loop_
_entity_poly.entity_id
_entity_poly.type
_entity_poly.pdbx_seq_one_letter_code
_entity_poly.pdbx_strand_id
1 'polypeptide(L)'
;MQKRAISTICAISMLICLLLSTSTGMSAEASDNRPMLDGSYLTNETESTGTDTKITRGENLQVGYSKIRKVKAGVIYAGGTTIGEHTCKSIQISVSVERAKWEDEEWEVVEVWHKENTDADLVSTSKKAGSKKAVGIIECCSTHSADGDMSSSFTDGLYVEEP
;
A
#
# COMPACT_ATOMS: atom_id res chain seq x y z
N MET A 1 21.69 31.65 50.06
CA MET A 1 20.70 32.10 49.05
C MET A 1 21.01 31.59 47.62
N GLN A 2 22.27 31.42 47.21
CA GLN A 2 22.64 30.97 45.86
C GLN A 2 22.14 29.58 45.46
N LYS A 3 22.14 28.58 46.37
CA LYS A 3 21.70 27.21 46.05
C LYS A 3 20.22 27.06 45.70
N ARG A 4 19.35 27.92 46.22
CA ARG A 4 17.93 27.91 45.91
C ARG A 4 17.60 28.58 44.56
N ALA A 5 18.37 29.59 44.17
CA ALA A 5 18.25 30.27 42.89
C ALA A 5 18.62 29.34 41.70
N ILE A 6 19.69 28.54 41.86
CA ILE A 6 20.11 27.61 40.81
C ILE A 6 19.08 26.51 40.59
N SER A 7 18.47 26.01 41.67
CA SER A 7 17.43 24.96 41.57
C SER A 7 16.16 25.48 40.82
N THR A 8 15.80 26.73 41.08
CA THR A 8 14.59 27.34 40.43
C THR A 8 14.85 27.59 38.93
N ILE A 9 16.06 28.00 38.58
CA ILE A 9 16.42 28.21 37.14
C ILE A 9 16.46 26.89 36.39
N CYS A 10 16.97 25.80 36.99
CA CYS A 10 16.93 24.47 36.38
C CYS A 10 15.49 23.96 36.19
N ALA A 11 14.62 24.16 37.16
CA ALA A 11 13.20 23.75 37.04
C ALA A 11 12.45 24.51 35.96
N ILE A 12 12.69 25.80 35.83
CA ILE A 12 12.10 26.64 34.77
C ILE A 12 12.64 26.24 33.38
N SER A 13 13.94 25.98 33.29
CA SER A 13 14.56 25.50 32.04
C SER A 13 13.99 24.14 31.58
N MET A 14 13.79 23.19 32.49
CA MET A 14 13.14 21.92 32.17
C MET A 14 11.66 22.08 31.75
N LEU A 15 10.93 22.99 32.38
CA LEU A 15 9.54 23.26 32.04
C LEU A 15 9.42 23.88 30.65
N ILE A 16 10.32 24.77 30.28
CA ILE A 16 10.38 25.38 28.93
C ILE A 16 10.75 24.33 27.88
N CYS A 17 11.68 23.42 28.15
CA CYS A 17 11.98 22.31 27.24
C CYS A 17 10.80 21.34 27.06
N LEU A 18 10.00 21.08 28.11
CA LEU A 18 8.80 20.27 28.02
C LEU A 18 7.68 20.96 27.22
N LEU A 19 7.60 22.27 27.26
CA LEU A 19 6.61 23.05 26.47
C LEU A 19 7.05 23.20 25.00
N LEU A 20 8.33 23.11 24.69
CA LEU A 20 8.84 23.15 23.32
C LEU A 20 8.85 21.77 22.67
N SER A 21 8.75 20.70 23.42
CA SER A 21 8.62 19.32 22.90
C SER A 21 7.17 18.89 22.63
N THR A 22 6.18 19.76 22.84
CA THR A 22 4.94 19.69 22.08
C THR A 22 5.21 20.18 20.66
N SER A 23 6.26 19.65 20.01
CA SER A 23 6.27 19.58 18.59
C SER A 23 4.98 18.86 18.23
N THR A 24 4.02 19.62 17.85
CA THR A 24 3.03 19.29 16.89
C THR A 24 3.55 18.10 16.09
N GLY A 25 3.15 16.87 16.50
CA GLY A 25 2.86 15.90 15.50
C GLY A 25 1.89 16.62 14.58
N MET A 26 2.39 17.31 13.59
CA MET A 26 1.69 17.48 12.35
C MET A 26 1.55 16.03 11.87
N SER A 27 0.48 15.36 12.32
CA SER A 27 -0.29 14.61 11.37
C SER A 27 -0.45 15.60 10.23
N ALA A 28 0.38 15.49 9.22
CA ALA A 28 -0.06 15.83 7.91
C ALA A 28 -1.28 14.91 7.74
N GLU A 29 -2.46 15.36 8.15
CA GLU A 29 -3.63 15.12 7.38
C GLU A 29 -3.21 15.71 6.04
N ALA A 30 -2.59 14.86 5.23
CA ALA A 30 -2.54 15.07 3.81
C ALA A 30 -4.00 15.30 3.48
N SER A 31 -4.38 16.56 3.33
CA SER A 31 -5.64 16.96 2.77
C SER A 31 -5.74 16.10 1.53
N ASP A 32 -6.62 15.13 1.56
CA ASP A 32 -6.73 14.08 0.55
C ASP A 32 -7.40 14.69 -0.68
N ASN A 33 -6.73 15.71 -1.25
CA ASN A 33 -7.08 16.37 -2.50
C ASN A 33 -6.62 15.56 -3.71
N ARG A 34 -6.18 14.31 -3.49
CA ARG A 34 -5.87 13.41 -4.60
C ARG A 34 -7.17 13.04 -5.28
N PRO A 35 -7.25 13.15 -6.61
CA PRO A 35 -8.42 12.73 -7.33
C PRO A 35 -8.66 11.23 -7.08
N MET A 36 -9.91 10.86 -6.88
CA MET A 36 -10.34 9.46 -6.86
C MET A 36 -10.82 9.07 -8.24
N LEU A 37 -10.46 7.86 -8.65
CA LEU A 37 -10.97 7.23 -9.83
C LEU A 37 -11.44 5.82 -9.43
N ASP A 38 -12.72 5.55 -9.58
CA ASP A 38 -13.35 4.26 -9.18
C ASP A 38 -13.02 3.82 -7.75
N GLY A 39 -12.94 4.77 -6.81
CA GLY A 39 -12.62 4.52 -5.41
C GLY A 39 -11.12 4.42 -5.09
N SER A 40 -10.25 4.41 -6.10
CA SER A 40 -8.80 4.42 -5.92
C SER A 40 -8.25 5.85 -5.96
N TYR A 41 -7.31 6.15 -5.07
CA TYR A 41 -6.62 7.44 -5.08
C TYR A 41 -5.51 7.46 -6.12
N LEU A 42 -5.23 8.65 -6.67
CA LEU A 42 -4.07 8.86 -7.51
C LEU A 42 -2.91 9.39 -6.67
N THR A 43 -1.74 8.82 -6.84
CA THR A 43 -0.52 9.28 -6.15
C THR A 43 0.51 9.82 -7.13
N ASN A 44 1.29 10.81 -6.68
CA ASN A 44 2.46 11.32 -7.41
C ASN A 44 3.74 10.55 -7.09
N GLU A 45 3.66 9.56 -6.22
CA GLU A 45 4.79 8.73 -5.86
C GLU A 45 5.20 7.79 -7.00
N THR A 46 6.39 7.23 -6.92
CA THR A 46 6.89 6.26 -7.91
C THR A 46 6.50 4.82 -7.57
N GLU A 47 5.95 4.59 -6.41
CA GLU A 47 5.42 3.29 -5.96
C GLU A 47 4.23 3.47 -5.02
N SER A 48 3.36 2.47 -4.98
CA SER A 48 2.26 2.36 -4.02
C SER A 48 2.14 0.93 -3.51
N THR A 49 1.71 0.80 -2.27
CA THR A 49 1.43 -0.48 -1.63
C THR A 49 0.07 -0.42 -0.99
N GLY A 50 -0.79 -1.36 -1.36
CA GLY A 50 -2.09 -1.57 -0.74
C GLY A 50 -2.06 -2.75 0.21
N THR A 51 -2.82 -2.64 1.29
CA THR A 51 -3.04 -3.72 2.26
C THR A 51 -4.50 -4.14 2.17
N ASP A 52 -4.80 -5.38 2.46
CA ASP A 52 -6.18 -5.85 2.47
C ASP A 52 -7.03 -5.11 3.52
N THR A 53 -8.27 -4.82 3.15
CA THR A 53 -9.22 -4.04 3.95
C THR A 53 -10.18 -4.92 4.76
N LYS A 54 -9.83 -6.16 5.05
CA LYS A 54 -10.72 -7.08 5.77
C LYS A 54 -11.12 -6.54 7.14
N ILE A 55 -12.43 -6.39 7.34
CA ILE A 55 -13.04 -6.04 8.63
C ILE A 55 -13.10 -7.27 9.55
N THR A 56 -13.23 -8.47 8.98
CA THR A 56 -13.21 -9.75 9.70
C THR A 56 -12.08 -10.61 9.17
N ARG A 57 -11.09 -10.87 10.00
CA ARG A 57 -10.02 -11.84 9.68
C ARG A 57 -10.63 -13.23 9.79
N GLY A 58 -10.40 -14.06 8.77
CA GLY A 58 -10.60 -15.49 8.87
C GLY A 58 -9.54 -16.12 9.80
N GLU A 59 -9.65 -17.41 10.04
CA GLU A 59 -8.71 -18.15 10.90
C GLU A 59 -7.40 -18.46 10.19
N ASN A 60 -7.40 -18.42 8.84
CA ASN A 60 -6.28 -18.90 8.02
C ASN A 60 -5.50 -17.75 7.35
N LEU A 61 -6.18 -16.67 6.94
CA LEU A 61 -5.56 -15.54 6.24
C LEU A 61 -5.18 -14.43 7.20
N GLN A 62 -3.88 -14.16 7.35
CA GLN A 62 -3.36 -13.09 8.19
C GLN A 62 -3.49 -11.73 7.50
N VAL A 63 -2.86 -11.58 6.33
CA VAL A 63 -2.83 -10.31 5.58
C VAL A 63 -2.47 -10.53 4.12
N GLY A 64 -3.00 -9.64 3.26
CA GLY A 64 -2.68 -9.54 1.85
C GLY A 64 -2.11 -8.18 1.47
N TYR A 65 -1.16 -8.15 0.55
CA TYR A 65 -0.54 -6.93 0.03
C TYR A 65 -0.54 -6.92 -1.49
N SER A 66 -0.81 -5.76 -2.06
CA SER A 66 -0.53 -5.41 -3.46
C SER A 66 0.57 -4.38 -3.51
N LYS A 67 1.40 -4.43 -4.53
CA LYS A 67 2.44 -3.43 -4.78
C LYS A 67 2.56 -3.13 -6.26
N ILE A 68 2.70 -1.84 -6.57
CA ILE A 68 3.06 -1.36 -7.90
C ILE A 68 4.23 -0.38 -7.80
N ARG A 69 5.11 -0.39 -8.79
CA ARG A 69 6.23 0.55 -8.89
C ARG A 69 6.51 0.92 -10.35
N LYS A 70 6.64 2.20 -10.62
CA LYS A 70 7.14 2.71 -11.89
C LYS A 70 8.63 2.44 -12.00
N VAL A 71 9.07 1.79 -13.07
CA VAL A 71 10.48 1.50 -13.33
C VAL A 71 11.07 2.55 -14.26
N LYS A 72 10.34 2.87 -15.32
CA LYS A 72 10.60 3.94 -16.30
C LYS A 72 9.36 4.19 -17.12
N ALA A 73 9.39 5.14 -18.04
CA ALA A 73 8.31 5.39 -18.99
C ALA A 73 7.84 4.08 -19.67
N GLY A 74 6.54 3.82 -19.66
CA GLY A 74 5.90 2.61 -20.20
C GLY A 74 6.25 1.30 -19.51
N VAL A 75 6.90 1.31 -18.33
CA VAL A 75 7.34 0.08 -17.64
C VAL A 75 7.07 0.17 -16.14
N ILE A 76 6.31 -0.80 -15.66
CA ILE A 76 6.00 -0.99 -14.25
C ILE A 76 6.50 -2.34 -13.72
N TYR A 77 6.58 -2.44 -12.44
CA TYR A 77 6.71 -3.68 -11.69
C TYR A 77 5.48 -3.80 -10.78
N ALA A 78 4.74 -4.90 -10.89
CA ALA A 78 3.55 -5.13 -10.09
C ALA A 78 3.60 -6.52 -9.45
N GLY A 79 2.95 -6.68 -8.32
CA GLY A 79 2.90 -7.94 -7.61
C GLY A 79 2.15 -7.85 -6.30
N GLY A 80 2.16 -8.95 -5.56
CA GLY A 80 1.54 -9.02 -4.25
C GLY A 80 2.04 -10.20 -3.43
N THR A 81 1.58 -10.23 -2.19
CA THR A 81 1.93 -11.26 -1.21
C THR A 81 0.69 -11.60 -0.38
N THR A 82 0.44 -12.88 -0.19
CA THR A 82 -0.55 -13.41 0.75
C THR A 82 0.19 -14.08 1.89
N ILE A 83 -0.17 -13.77 3.13
CA ILE A 83 0.39 -14.35 4.35
C ILE A 83 -0.74 -15.03 5.12
N GLY A 84 -0.54 -16.29 5.48
CA GLY A 84 -1.42 -17.07 6.34
C GLY A 84 -1.06 -16.91 7.82
N GLU A 85 -2.02 -17.12 8.71
CA GLU A 85 -1.79 -17.16 10.17
C GLU A 85 -0.95 -18.38 10.58
N HIS A 86 -0.95 -19.41 9.75
CA HIS A 86 -0.23 -20.67 9.93
C HIS A 86 0.03 -21.32 8.57
N THR A 87 0.67 -22.46 8.56
CA THR A 87 0.83 -23.29 7.34
C THR A 87 -0.54 -23.75 6.85
N CYS A 88 -0.92 -23.27 5.66
CA CYS A 88 -2.16 -23.59 4.96
C CYS A 88 -1.95 -24.73 3.97
N LYS A 89 -2.95 -25.56 3.74
CA LYS A 89 -2.92 -26.58 2.69
C LYS A 89 -2.84 -25.96 1.29
N SER A 90 -3.53 -24.84 1.10
CA SER A 90 -3.49 -24.03 -0.11
C SER A 90 -3.47 -22.56 0.26
N ILE A 91 -2.46 -21.84 -0.21
CA ILE A 91 -2.36 -20.39 -0.12
C ILE A 91 -2.13 -19.81 -1.51
N GLN A 92 -2.97 -18.84 -1.90
CA GLN A 92 -3.05 -18.36 -3.27
C GLN A 92 -3.03 -16.83 -3.33
N ILE A 93 -2.56 -16.34 -4.46
CA ILE A 93 -2.67 -14.95 -4.86
C ILE A 93 -2.98 -14.84 -6.35
N SER A 94 -3.95 -13.99 -6.68
CA SER A 94 -4.21 -13.55 -8.05
C SER A 94 -3.96 -12.05 -8.12
N VAL A 95 -3.11 -11.64 -9.05
CA VAL A 95 -2.72 -10.24 -9.24
C VAL A 95 -3.24 -9.76 -10.57
N SER A 96 -3.93 -8.62 -10.58
CA SER A 96 -4.30 -7.89 -11.79
C SER A 96 -3.61 -6.53 -11.85
N VAL A 97 -3.25 -6.12 -13.04
CA VAL A 97 -2.82 -4.76 -13.37
C VAL A 97 -3.93 -4.14 -14.17
N GLU A 98 -4.39 -2.97 -13.75
CA GLU A 98 -5.53 -2.29 -14.33
C GLU A 98 -5.15 -0.89 -14.75
N ARG A 99 -5.78 -0.39 -15.80
CA ARG A 99 -5.56 0.93 -16.36
C ARG A 99 -6.87 1.72 -16.36
N ALA A 100 -6.83 2.96 -15.87
CA ALA A 100 -7.98 3.86 -15.92
C ALA A 100 -8.28 4.30 -17.35
N LYS A 101 -9.55 4.24 -17.71
CA LYS A 101 -10.11 4.85 -18.92
C LYS A 101 -10.73 6.18 -18.53
N TRP A 102 -10.11 7.28 -18.93
CA TRP A 102 -10.57 8.63 -18.58
C TRP A 102 -11.98 8.99 -19.07
N GLU A 103 -12.43 8.36 -20.15
CA GLU A 103 -13.72 8.68 -20.76
C GLU A 103 -14.90 8.12 -19.97
N ASP A 104 -14.70 6.98 -19.28
CA ASP A 104 -15.78 6.24 -18.64
C ASP A 104 -15.60 6.10 -17.11
N GLU A 105 -14.49 6.61 -16.54
CA GLU A 105 -14.09 6.41 -15.12
C GLU A 105 -14.03 4.92 -14.74
N GLU A 106 -13.76 4.04 -15.72
CA GLU A 106 -13.69 2.60 -15.55
C GLU A 106 -12.24 2.11 -15.60
N TRP A 107 -11.99 0.98 -14.95
CA TRP A 107 -10.70 0.28 -14.99
C TRP A 107 -10.73 -0.82 -16.04
N GLU A 108 -9.70 -0.86 -16.87
CA GLU A 108 -9.48 -1.91 -17.86
C GLU A 108 -8.37 -2.84 -17.40
N VAL A 109 -8.66 -4.14 -17.33
CA VAL A 109 -7.64 -5.15 -17.00
C VAL A 109 -6.60 -5.24 -18.10
N VAL A 110 -5.36 -4.98 -17.77
CA VAL A 110 -4.20 -5.01 -18.67
C VAL A 110 -3.51 -6.37 -18.66
N GLU A 111 -3.34 -6.94 -17.47
CA GLU A 111 -2.68 -8.23 -17.27
C GLU A 111 -3.15 -8.89 -15.97
N VAL A 112 -3.30 -10.21 -15.99
CA VAL A 112 -3.63 -11.02 -14.80
C VAL A 112 -2.69 -12.21 -14.72
N TRP A 113 -2.28 -12.57 -13.51
CA TRP A 113 -1.58 -13.83 -13.24
C TRP A 113 -1.87 -14.30 -11.82
N HIS A 114 -1.60 -15.57 -11.57
CA HIS A 114 -1.83 -16.17 -10.27
C HIS A 114 -0.64 -17.03 -9.85
N LYS A 115 -0.55 -17.30 -8.57
CA LYS A 115 0.38 -18.25 -7.98
C LYS A 115 -0.28 -18.92 -6.78
N GLU A 116 0.04 -20.19 -6.60
CA GLU A 116 -0.36 -21.00 -5.47
C GLU A 116 0.86 -21.68 -4.86
N ASN A 117 0.88 -21.79 -3.55
CA ASN A 117 1.76 -22.66 -2.80
C ASN A 117 0.89 -23.63 -1.98
N THR A 118 1.38 -24.84 -1.75
CA THR A 118 0.76 -25.85 -0.88
C THR A 118 1.63 -26.08 0.33
N ASP A 119 1.00 -26.42 1.47
CA ASP A 119 1.69 -26.63 2.74
C ASP A 119 2.65 -25.48 3.09
N ALA A 120 2.15 -24.24 2.96
CA ALA A 120 2.93 -23.01 3.12
C ALA A 120 2.12 -21.94 3.86
N ASP A 121 2.81 -21.01 4.50
CA ASP A 121 2.24 -19.86 5.18
C ASP A 121 2.39 -18.56 4.38
N LEU A 122 3.03 -18.62 3.21
CA LEU A 122 3.26 -17.46 2.37
C LEU A 122 3.27 -17.83 0.88
N VAL A 123 2.64 -16.98 0.07
CA VAL A 123 2.82 -16.94 -1.38
C VAL A 123 3.07 -15.52 -1.84
N SER A 124 4.03 -15.33 -2.71
CA SER A 124 4.35 -14.03 -3.32
C SER A 124 4.62 -14.20 -4.80
N THR A 125 4.16 -13.23 -5.58
CA THR A 125 4.41 -13.19 -7.02
C THR A 125 4.56 -11.76 -7.50
N SER A 126 5.38 -11.56 -8.53
CA SER A 126 5.55 -10.26 -9.15
C SER A 126 6.01 -10.40 -10.58
N LYS A 127 5.64 -9.44 -11.41
CA LYS A 127 6.05 -9.35 -12.81
C LYS A 127 6.45 -7.93 -13.16
N LYS A 128 7.33 -7.83 -14.15
CA LYS A 128 7.62 -6.61 -14.87
C LYS A 128 6.69 -6.55 -16.08
N ALA A 129 5.75 -5.64 -16.06
CA ALA A 129 4.90 -5.35 -17.21
C ALA A 129 5.45 -4.13 -17.96
N GLY A 130 5.59 -4.28 -19.27
CA GLY A 130 6.09 -3.20 -20.12
C GLY A 130 5.47 -3.31 -21.49
N SER A 131 4.68 -2.33 -21.88
CA SER A 131 4.17 -2.15 -23.24
C SER A 131 3.39 -0.84 -23.29
N LYS A 132 2.90 -0.49 -24.49
CA LYS A 132 1.92 0.61 -24.67
C LYS A 132 0.65 0.47 -23.82
N LYS A 133 0.40 -0.72 -23.24
CA LYS A 133 -0.73 -0.98 -22.34
C LYS A 133 -0.49 -0.48 -20.90
N ALA A 134 0.77 -0.38 -20.46
CA ALA A 134 1.13 0.13 -19.14
C ALA A 134 1.42 1.64 -19.17
N VAL A 135 0.58 2.42 -19.85
CA VAL A 135 0.68 3.87 -19.99
C VAL A 135 -0.62 4.49 -19.50
N GLY A 136 -0.53 5.61 -18.82
CA GLY A 136 -1.65 6.29 -18.18
C GLY A 136 -1.68 6.05 -16.68
N ILE A 137 -2.85 6.04 -16.07
CA ILE A 137 -3.03 5.73 -14.66
C ILE A 137 -3.18 4.22 -14.53
N ILE A 138 -2.27 3.62 -13.77
CA ILE A 138 -2.18 2.17 -13.59
C ILE A 138 -2.25 1.86 -12.09
N GLU A 139 -3.05 0.87 -11.72
CA GLU A 139 -3.08 0.32 -10.38
C GLU A 139 -2.80 -1.19 -10.38
N CYS A 140 -2.59 -1.75 -9.20
CA CYS A 140 -2.42 -3.18 -8.98
C CYS A 140 -3.43 -3.65 -7.94
N CYS A 141 -4.25 -4.61 -8.32
CA CYS A 141 -5.19 -5.30 -7.45
C CYS A 141 -4.70 -6.70 -7.16
N SER A 142 -4.93 -7.20 -5.96
CA SER A 142 -4.67 -8.60 -5.64
C SER A 142 -5.83 -9.21 -4.87
N THR A 143 -6.20 -10.43 -5.24
CA THR A 143 -7.08 -11.29 -4.45
C THR A 143 -6.22 -12.32 -3.74
N HIS A 144 -6.43 -12.46 -2.45
CA HIS A 144 -5.70 -13.32 -1.55
C HIS A 144 -6.60 -14.45 -1.05
N SER A 145 -6.08 -15.67 -0.98
CA SER A 145 -6.80 -16.79 -0.39
C SER A 145 -5.87 -17.68 0.45
N ALA A 146 -6.36 -18.15 1.58
CA ALA A 146 -5.69 -19.11 2.46
C ALA A 146 -6.74 -20.07 3.04
N ASP A 147 -6.71 -21.35 2.65
CA ASP A 147 -7.62 -22.42 3.06
C ASP A 147 -9.11 -22.00 3.09
N GLY A 148 -9.53 -21.23 2.05
CA GLY A 148 -10.91 -20.77 1.87
C GLY A 148 -11.21 -19.37 2.40
N ASP A 149 -10.37 -18.80 3.24
CA ASP A 149 -10.46 -17.37 3.59
C ASP A 149 -10.02 -16.52 2.40
N MET A 150 -10.69 -15.39 2.20
CA MET A 150 -10.43 -14.50 1.06
C MET A 150 -10.39 -13.04 1.48
N SER A 151 -9.52 -12.27 0.82
CA SER A 151 -9.49 -10.81 0.90
C SER A 151 -9.01 -10.21 -0.42
N SER A 152 -9.06 -8.88 -0.51
CA SER A 152 -8.52 -8.14 -1.64
C SER A 152 -7.74 -6.93 -1.15
N SER A 153 -6.69 -6.58 -1.87
CA SER A 153 -5.91 -5.36 -1.65
C SER A 153 -5.74 -4.58 -2.95
N PHE A 154 -5.65 -3.27 -2.85
CA PHE A 154 -5.55 -2.34 -3.97
C PHE A 154 -4.45 -1.33 -3.69
N THR A 155 -3.66 -1.00 -4.71
CA THR A 155 -2.72 0.13 -4.62
C THR A 155 -3.42 1.41 -5.03
N ASP A 156 -2.83 2.56 -4.70
CA ASP A 156 -3.18 3.80 -5.39
C ASP A 156 -2.74 3.72 -6.85
N GLY A 157 -3.42 4.50 -7.70
CA GLY A 157 -3.07 4.64 -9.10
C GLY A 157 -1.78 5.44 -9.31
N LEU A 158 -0.87 4.93 -10.12
CA LEU A 158 0.36 5.60 -10.54
C LEU A 158 0.23 6.12 -11.98
N TYR A 159 0.67 7.34 -12.22
CA TYR A 159 0.79 7.83 -13.59
C TYR A 159 2.08 7.35 -14.24
N VAL A 160 1.97 6.68 -15.38
CA VAL A 160 3.07 6.12 -16.17
C VAL A 160 3.08 6.79 -17.54
N GLU A 161 4.16 7.50 -17.84
CA GLU A 161 4.36 8.21 -19.11
C GLU A 161 4.56 7.22 -20.27
N GLU A 162 4.30 7.70 -21.50
CA GLU A 162 4.71 7.00 -22.73
C GLU A 162 6.24 6.91 -22.81
N PRO A 163 6.77 5.81 -23.43
CA PRO A 163 8.22 5.66 -23.64
C PRO A 163 8.82 6.66 -24.60
#